data_8c17ae9d2b1f8e781f5e7b6b61746b62
#
_entry.id   8c17ae9d2b1f8e781f5e7b6b61746b62
#
_cell.length_a   1.000
_cell.length_b   1.000
_cell.length_c   1.000
_cell.angle_alpha   90.00
_cell.angle_beta   90.00
_cell.angle_gamma   90.00
#
_symmetry.space_group_name_H-M   'P 1'
#
loop_
_entity.id
_entity.type
_entity.pdbx_description
1 polymer ?
#
loop_
_entity_poly.entity_id
_entity_poly.type
_entity_poly.pdbx_seq_one_letter_code
_entity_poly.pdbx_strand_id
1 'polypeptide(L)'
;MTAYVEYENGATGVFVTTTADCPGDNRFEVMCERGKLVCEDGKLTVCKLNQSEREYCFNATEGFRPLEHTDYQPETDGKNDQHNGVLRAFAAHILHGDPLVADGSEGIFGLTLCNAMYLSSWLDETVSLPLDEDLFLEELNKRRATSRRKDHVTETVADLAGTYGAH
;
A
#
# COMPACT_ATOMS: atom_id res chain seq x y z
N MET A 1 -4.66 7.52 8.83
CA MET A 1 -3.78 8.33 7.97
C MET A 1 -4.37 8.32 6.57
N THR A 2 -4.36 9.48 5.89
CA THR A 2 -4.74 9.59 4.47
C THR A 2 -3.64 10.35 3.77
N ALA A 3 -3.18 9.83 2.64
CA ALA A 3 -2.16 10.48 1.82
C ALA A 3 -2.59 10.49 0.35
N TYR A 4 -2.25 11.56 -0.34
CA TYR A 4 -2.35 11.69 -1.79
C TYR A 4 -0.94 11.75 -2.37
N VAL A 5 -0.71 11.04 -3.45
CA VAL A 5 0.60 10.93 -4.10
C VAL A 5 0.46 11.23 -5.58
N GLU A 6 1.38 12.01 -6.11
CA GLU A 6 1.53 12.28 -7.53
C GLU A 6 2.85 11.70 -8.03
N TYR A 7 2.82 11.09 -9.20
CA TYR A 7 3.99 10.51 -9.86
C TYR A 7 4.40 11.37 -11.06
N GLU A 8 5.69 11.38 -11.39
CA GLU A 8 6.23 12.15 -12.53
C GLU A 8 5.55 11.85 -13.87
N ASN A 9 5.06 10.61 -14.04
CA ASN A 9 4.32 10.21 -15.25
C ASN A 9 2.86 10.66 -15.28
N GLY A 10 2.41 11.42 -14.27
CA GLY A 10 1.05 11.92 -14.15
C GLY A 10 0.07 10.93 -13.49
N ALA A 11 0.52 9.75 -13.07
CA ALA A 11 -0.30 8.87 -12.25
C ALA A 11 -0.51 9.49 -10.85
N THR A 12 -1.61 9.12 -10.21
CA THR A 12 -1.93 9.54 -8.84
C THR A 12 -2.26 8.34 -7.97
N GLY A 13 -2.09 8.49 -6.67
CA GLY A 13 -2.43 7.46 -5.71
C GLY A 13 -3.08 8.07 -4.47
N VAL A 14 -3.99 7.31 -3.88
CA VAL A 14 -4.59 7.62 -2.57
C VAL A 14 -4.34 6.44 -1.65
N PHE A 15 -3.75 6.72 -0.51
CA PHE A 15 -3.52 5.74 0.55
C PHE A 15 -4.35 6.11 1.77
N VAL A 16 -5.17 5.19 2.23
CA VAL A 16 -5.97 5.34 3.45
C VAL A 16 -5.70 4.16 4.37
N THR A 17 -5.35 4.45 5.62
CA THR A 17 -5.19 3.43 6.65
C THR A 17 -5.73 3.93 7.98
N THR A 18 -6.43 3.08 8.70
CA THR A 18 -7.01 3.35 10.02
C THR A 18 -7.01 2.09 10.86
N THR A 19 -6.94 2.26 12.15
CA THR A 19 -7.13 1.18 13.14
C THR A 19 -8.45 1.35 13.92
N ALA A 20 -9.29 2.31 13.50
CA ALA A 20 -10.49 2.69 14.20
C ALA A 20 -11.79 2.22 13.51
N ASP A 21 -11.70 1.70 12.30
CA ASP A 21 -12.87 1.24 11.54
C ASP A 21 -13.15 -0.23 11.84
N CYS A 22 -14.45 -0.54 12.05
CA CYS A 22 -14.93 -1.89 12.27
C CYS A 22 -16.34 -2.05 11.66
N PRO A 23 -16.55 -2.99 10.71
CA PRO A 23 -15.52 -3.80 10.06
C PRO A 23 -14.60 -2.93 9.21
N GLY A 24 -13.33 -3.32 9.13
CA GLY A 24 -12.35 -2.66 8.27
C GLY A 24 -12.33 -3.29 6.88
N ASP A 25 -11.87 -2.53 5.90
CA ASP A 25 -11.69 -3.00 4.53
C ASP A 25 -10.20 -3.17 4.22
N ASN A 26 -9.87 -4.20 3.44
CA ASN A 26 -8.55 -4.38 2.87
C ASN A 26 -8.70 -4.43 1.35
N ARG A 27 -8.59 -3.25 0.73
CA ARG A 27 -8.80 -3.06 -0.70
C ARG A 27 -7.61 -2.39 -1.35
N PHE A 28 -7.15 -2.98 -2.44
CA PHE A 28 -6.15 -2.39 -3.33
C PHE A 28 -6.73 -2.32 -4.74
N GLU A 29 -6.74 -1.12 -5.31
CA GLU A 29 -7.28 -0.88 -6.65
C GLU A 29 -6.28 -0.12 -7.50
N VAL A 30 -6.08 -0.57 -8.74
CA VAL A 30 -5.25 0.11 -9.74
C VAL A 30 -6.09 0.40 -10.97
N MET A 31 -6.27 1.67 -11.26
CA MET A 31 -6.91 2.15 -12.49
C MET A 31 -5.86 2.28 -13.58
N CYS A 32 -6.10 1.67 -14.72
CA CYS A 32 -5.23 1.68 -15.88
C CYS A 32 -5.98 2.17 -17.13
N GLU A 33 -5.25 2.57 -18.15
CA GLU A 33 -5.82 3.02 -19.42
C GLU A 33 -6.74 1.98 -20.10
N ARG A 34 -6.47 0.69 -19.86
CA ARG A 34 -7.21 -0.43 -20.48
C ARG A 34 -8.01 -1.25 -19.48
N GLY A 35 -8.36 -0.65 -18.35
CA GLY A 35 -9.18 -1.32 -17.34
C GLY A 35 -8.71 -1.08 -15.92
N LYS A 36 -9.12 -1.94 -15.02
CA LYS A 36 -8.73 -1.87 -13.61
C LYS A 36 -8.50 -3.24 -12.98
N LEU A 37 -7.69 -3.23 -11.95
CA LEU A 37 -7.43 -4.36 -11.07
C LEU A 37 -7.98 -4.02 -9.68
N VAL A 38 -8.70 -4.94 -9.08
CA VAL A 38 -9.21 -4.82 -7.72
C VAL A 38 -8.83 -6.07 -6.94
N CYS A 39 -8.09 -5.88 -5.86
CA CYS A 39 -7.84 -6.93 -4.88
C CYS A 39 -8.59 -6.57 -3.60
N GLU A 40 -9.54 -7.40 -3.22
CA GLU A 40 -10.40 -7.21 -2.05
C GLU A 40 -10.79 -8.57 -1.47
N ASP A 41 -10.72 -8.70 -0.17
CA ASP A 41 -11.03 -9.96 0.54
C ASP A 41 -10.29 -11.19 -0.02
N GLY A 42 -9.02 -11.00 -0.40
CA GLY A 42 -8.19 -12.06 -0.97
C GLY A 42 -8.57 -12.47 -2.41
N LYS A 43 -9.47 -11.74 -3.07
CA LYS A 43 -9.89 -11.99 -4.45
C LYS A 43 -9.34 -10.92 -5.37
N LEU A 44 -8.78 -11.35 -6.50
CA LEU A 44 -8.36 -10.46 -7.58
C LEU A 44 -9.40 -10.46 -8.68
N THR A 45 -9.94 -9.29 -8.97
CA THR A 45 -10.84 -9.06 -10.11
C THR A 45 -10.17 -8.15 -11.12
N VAL A 46 -10.25 -8.53 -12.38
CA VAL A 46 -9.74 -7.75 -13.51
C VAL A 46 -10.92 -7.29 -14.36
N CYS A 47 -11.07 -5.99 -14.51
CA CYS A 47 -11.98 -5.40 -15.48
C CYS A 47 -11.16 -4.95 -16.68
N LYS A 48 -11.30 -5.63 -17.82
CA LYS A 48 -10.57 -5.34 -19.05
C LYS A 48 -11.45 -4.60 -20.04
N LEU A 49 -11.06 -3.39 -20.42
CA LEU A 49 -11.73 -2.61 -21.44
C LEU A 49 -11.40 -3.12 -22.84
N ASN A 50 -12.37 -3.08 -23.76
CA ASN A 50 -12.20 -3.50 -25.15
C ASN A 50 -11.38 -2.46 -25.96
N GLN A 51 -11.28 -1.22 -25.48
CA GLN A 51 -10.48 -0.16 -26.06
C GLN A 51 -9.82 0.69 -24.96
N SER A 52 -8.87 1.53 -25.33
CA SER A 52 -8.25 2.49 -24.41
C SER A 52 -9.29 3.51 -23.95
N GLU A 53 -9.38 3.72 -22.63
CA GLU A 53 -10.21 4.79 -22.05
C GLU A 53 -9.79 6.15 -22.61
N ARG A 54 -8.49 6.39 -22.70
CA ARG A 54 -7.93 7.64 -23.22
C ARG A 54 -8.30 7.89 -24.67
N GLU A 55 -8.17 6.88 -25.53
CA GLU A 55 -8.61 6.98 -26.93
C GLU A 55 -10.12 7.28 -27.04
N TYR A 56 -10.90 6.63 -26.20
CA TYR A 56 -12.34 6.90 -26.14
C TYR A 56 -12.63 8.34 -25.73
N CYS A 57 -12.05 8.84 -24.65
CA CYS A 57 -12.28 10.20 -24.16
C CYS A 57 -11.98 11.29 -25.21
N PHE A 58 -10.95 11.09 -26.03
CA PHE A 58 -10.58 12.08 -27.05
C PHE A 58 -11.32 11.92 -28.38
N ASN A 59 -11.87 10.75 -28.68
CA ASN A 59 -12.48 10.47 -29.99
C ASN A 59 -13.99 10.20 -29.93
N ALA A 60 -14.56 10.07 -28.72
CA ALA A 60 -16.00 9.83 -28.58
C ALA A 60 -16.84 10.99 -29.12
N THR A 61 -17.83 10.65 -29.93
CA THR A 61 -18.83 11.59 -30.44
C THR A 61 -20.11 11.62 -29.58
N GLU A 62 -20.24 10.63 -28.68
CA GLU A 62 -21.38 10.48 -27.78
C GLU A 62 -20.90 10.64 -26.33
N GLY A 63 -21.59 11.48 -25.55
CA GLY A 63 -21.31 11.63 -24.12
C GLY A 63 -21.96 10.53 -23.27
N PHE A 64 -21.31 10.21 -22.14
CA PHE A 64 -21.86 9.32 -21.10
C PHE A 64 -22.13 7.86 -21.51
N ARG A 65 -21.59 7.39 -22.61
CA ARG A 65 -21.67 5.97 -22.96
C ARG A 65 -20.61 5.18 -22.18
N PRO A 66 -21.00 4.14 -21.43
CA PRO A 66 -20.03 3.27 -20.76
C PRO A 66 -19.21 2.50 -21.80
N LEU A 67 -17.92 2.32 -21.51
CA LEU A 67 -17.02 1.46 -22.29
C LEU A 67 -17.40 -0.01 -22.10
N GLU A 68 -17.39 -0.74 -23.20
CA GLU A 68 -17.53 -2.19 -23.14
C GLU A 68 -16.33 -2.82 -22.47
N HIS A 69 -16.57 -3.73 -21.54
CA HIS A 69 -15.54 -4.39 -20.75
C HIS A 69 -15.90 -5.85 -20.48
N THR A 70 -14.90 -6.58 -20.05
CA THR A 70 -15.04 -7.95 -19.58
C THR A 70 -14.44 -8.05 -18.18
N ASP A 71 -15.23 -8.54 -17.23
CA ASP A 71 -14.78 -8.82 -15.88
C ASP A 71 -14.45 -10.31 -15.75
N TYR A 72 -13.31 -10.59 -15.12
CA TYR A 72 -12.91 -11.95 -14.82
C TYR A 72 -12.02 -12.00 -13.57
N GLN A 73 -11.97 -13.17 -12.96
CA GLN A 73 -11.05 -13.49 -11.89
C GLN A 73 -9.94 -14.38 -12.47
N PRO A 74 -8.68 -13.93 -12.47
CA PRO A 74 -7.58 -14.76 -12.94
C PRO A 74 -7.38 -15.95 -11.99
N GLU A 75 -6.98 -17.09 -12.56
CA GLU A 75 -6.54 -18.21 -11.74
C GLU A 75 -5.27 -17.83 -10.97
N THR A 76 -5.26 -18.13 -9.70
CA THR A 76 -4.10 -17.98 -8.80
C THR A 76 -3.69 -19.36 -8.31
N ASP A 77 -2.50 -19.48 -7.77
CA ASP A 77 -2.04 -20.73 -7.17
C ASP A 77 -2.75 -21.08 -5.85
N GLY A 78 -3.62 -20.19 -5.37
CA GLY A 78 -4.38 -20.34 -4.13
C GLY A 78 -3.52 -20.40 -2.85
N LYS A 79 -2.20 -20.15 -2.97
CA LYS A 79 -1.30 -20.19 -1.82
C LYS A 79 -1.27 -18.85 -1.13
N ASN A 80 -1.35 -18.89 0.17
CA ASN A 80 -1.18 -17.73 1.03
C ASN A 80 -0.35 -18.11 2.25
N ASP A 81 0.90 -18.42 2.02
CA ASP A 81 1.84 -18.85 3.07
C ASP A 81 2.24 -17.72 4.03
N GLN A 82 1.92 -16.47 3.69
CA GLN A 82 2.16 -15.27 4.51
C GLN A 82 3.57 -15.26 5.15
N HIS A 83 3.65 -15.04 6.45
CA HIS A 83 4.91 -15.01 7.20
C HIS A 83 5.70 -16.33 7.12
N ASN A 84 5.03 -17.47 7.04
CA ASN A 84 5.70 -18.76 6.88
C ASN A 84 6.40 -18.86 5.52
N GLY A 85 5.82 -18.31 4.47
CA GLY A 85 6.43 -18.22 3.14
C GLY A 85 7.70 -17.36 3.16
N VAL A 86 7.65 -16.22 3.81
CA VAL A 86 8.82 -15.33 3.96
C VAL A 86 9.95 -16.03 4.73
N LEU A 87 9.64 -16.68 5.84
CA LEU A 87 10.65 -17.41 6.63
C LEU A 87 11.27 -18.58 5.86
N ARG A 88 10.45 -19.33 5.11
CA ARG A 88 10.97 -20.42 4.25
C ARG A 88 11.86 -19.89 3.14
N ALA A 89 11.46 -18.81 2.45
CA ALA A 89 12.26 -18.20 1.41
C ALA A 89 13.60 -17.68 1.94
N PHE A 90 13.60 -17.06 3.12
CA PHE A 90 14.82 -16.60 3.77
C PHE A 90 15.75 -17.77 4.16
N ALA A 91 15.20 -18.84 4.73
CA ALA A 91 15.97 -20.04 5.05
C ALA A 91 16.54 -20.70 3.79
N ALA A 92 15.75 -20.81 2.71
CA ALA A 92 16.21 -21.37 1.43
C ALA A 92 17.32 -20.52 0.80
N HIS A 93 17.23 -19.20 0.91
CA HIS A 93 18.29 -18.29 0.48
C HIS A 93 19.61 -18.56 1.21
N ILE A 94 19.57 -18.69 2.53
CA ILE A 94 20.77 -18.95 3.34
C ILE A 94 21.37 -20.34 3.02
N LEU A 95 20.53 -21.35 2.86
CA LEU A 95 20.98 -22.74 2.70
C LEU A 95 21.36 -23.11 1.26
N HIS A 96 20.71 -22.52 0.29
CA HIS A 96 20.77 -22.93 -1.12
C HIS A 96 21.10 -21.80 -2.08
N GLY A 97 21.10 -20.53 -1.63
CA GLY A 97 21.29 -19.36 -2.48
C GLY A 97 20.05 -19.02 -3.35
N ASP A 98 18.88 -19.50 -2.97
CA ASP A 98 17.65 -19.20 -3.69
C ASP A 98 17.36 -17.68 -3.68
N PRO A 99 16.76 -17.10 -4.75
CA PRO A 99 16.47 -15.68 -4.77
C PRO A 99 15.45 -15.31 -3.70
N LEU A 100 15.68 -14.18 -3.03
CA LEU A 100 14.68 -13.59 -2.13
C LEU A 100 13.53 -12.99 -2.93
N VAL A 101 12.31 -13.12 -2.41
CA VAL A 101 11.11 -12.47 -2.99
C VAL A 101 11.20 -10.96 -2.77
N ALA A 102 11.73 -10.53 -1.63
CA ALA A 102 12.02 -9.15 -1.28
C ALA A 102 13.32 -9.10 -0.48
N ASP A 103 14.27 -8.32 -0.95
CA ASP A 103 15.52 -8.07 -0.23
C ASP A 103 15.27 -7.13 0.96
N GLY A 104 16.02 -7.32 2.06
CA GLY A 104 15.88 -6.47 3.23
C GLY A 104 16.15 -4.98 2.96
N SER A 105 16.96 -4.67 1.96
CA SER A 105 17.21 -3.29 1.54
C SER A 105 15.99 -2.59 0.93
N GLU A 106 15.02 -3.34 0.40
CA GLU A 106 13.79 -2.78 -0.14
C GLU A 106 12.88 -2.19 0.94
N GLY A 107 13.09 -2.56 2.21
CA GLY A 107 12.37 -1.97 3.34
C GLY A 107 12.53 -0.44 3.45
N ILE A 108 13.61 0.11 2.88
CA ILE A 108 13.83 1.57 2.86
C ILE A 108 12.73 2.30 2.07
N PHE A 109 12.17 1.71 1.03
CA PHE A 109 11.14 2.35 0.21
C PHE A 109 9.87 2.60 1.02
N GLY A 110 9.39 1.59 1.74
CA GLY A 110 8.23 1.73 2.61
C GLY A 110 8.47 2.70 3.76
N LEU A 111 9.66 2.67 4.37
CA LEU A 111 10.04 3.59 5.43
C LEU A 111 10.10 5.04 4.92
N THR A 112 10.69 5.28 3.75
CA THR A 112 10.78 6.61 3.15
C THR A 112 9.39 7.18 2.85
N LEU A 113 8.49 6.37 2.30
CA LEU A 113 7.10 6.80 2.07
C LEU A 113 6.39 7.15 3.38
N CYS A 114 6.52 6.32 4.42
CA CYS A 114 5.97 6.61 5.74
C CYS A 114 6.52 7.94 6.30
N ASN A 115 7.83 8.14 6.23
CA ASN A 115 8.48 9.35 6.74
C ASN A 115 8.05 10.59 5.94
N ALA A 116 7.90 10.48 4.61
CA ALA A 116 7.39 11.56 3.76
C ALA A 116 5.95 11.95 4.14
N MET A 117 5.07 10.97 4.38
CA MET A 117 3.71 11.23 4.82
C MET A 117 3.65 11.94 6.19
N TYR A 118 4.51 11.53 7.12
CA TYR A 118 4.63 12.23 8.41
C TYR A 118 5.15 13.65 8.22
N LEU A 119 6.22 13.83 7.45
CA LEU A 119 6.81 15.15 7.22
C LEU A 119 5.81 16.09 6.55
N SER A 120 5.11 15.63 5.52
CA SER A 120 4.05 16.38 4.85
C SER A 120 2.95 16.83 5.84
N SER A 121 2.49 15.92 6.69
CA SER A 121 1.51 16.22 7.74
C SER A 121 2.03 17.19 8.79
N TRP A 122 3.32 17.18 9.09
CA TRP A 122 3.90 18.05 10.10
C TRP A 122 4.14 19.47 9.60
N LEU A 123 4.44 19.61 8.31
CA LEU A 123 4.69 20.89 7.67
C LEU A 123 3.42 21.51 7.06
N ASP A 124 2.37 20.71 6.90
CA ASP A 124 1.15 21.05 6.13
C ASP A 124 1.49 21.44 4.67
N GLU A 125 2.46 20.73 4.08
CA GLU A 125 2.97 20.99 2.74
C GLU A 125 3.18 19.69 1.96
N THR A 126 3.25 19.82 0.62
CA THR A 126 3.66 18.71 -0.24
C THR A 126 5.15 18.45 -0.08
N VAL A 127 5.51 17.19 0.14
CA VAL A 127 6.89 16.73 0.26
C VAL A 127 7.27 15.94 -0.99
N SER A 128 8.41 16.28 -1.58
CA SER A 128 8.96 15.58 -2.75
C SER A 128 9.92 14.46 -2.34
N LEU A 129 10.00 13.42 -3.17
CA LEU A 129 11.02 12.39 -3.05
C LEU A 129 12.16 12.64 -4.08
N PRO A 130 13.42 12.34 -3.75
CA PRO A 130 13.87 11.73 -2.49
C PRO A 130 13.65 12.63 -1.27
N LEU A 131 13.39 11.99 -0.12
CA LEU A 131 13.11 12.70 1.14
C LEU A 131 14.35 13.45 1.61
N ASP A 132 14.16 14.68 2.09
CA ASP A 132 15.16 15.40 2.89
C ASP A 132 15.21 14.77 4.29
N GLU A 133 16.19 13.89 4.50
CA GLU A 133 16.35 13.13 5.74
C GLU A 133 16.75 14.00 6.92
N ASP A 134 17.53 15.06 6.68
CA ASP A 134 17.96 16.01 7.72
C ASP A 134 16.76 16.83 8.20
N LEU A 135 15.95 17.33 7.31
CA LEU A 135 14.71 18.03 7.65
C LEU A 135 13.73 17.09 8.40
N PHE A 136 13.60 15.85 7.95
CA PHE A 136 12.77 14.88 8.66
C PHE A 136 13.27 14.65 10.09
N LEU A 137 14.58 14.47 10.27
CA LEU A 137 15.19 14.26 11.59
C LEU A 137 15.02 15.48 12.49
N GLU A 138 15.16 16.69 11.96
CA GLU A 138 14.92 17.94 12.71
C GLU A 138 13.48 17.99 13.22
N GLU A 139 12.50 17.78 12.34
CA GLU A 139 11.08 17.80 12.67
C GLU A 139 10.68 16.69 13.66
N LEU A 140 11.26 15.50 13.52
CA LEU A 140 11.09 14.41 14.47
C LEU A 140 11.63 14.78 15.85
N ASN A 141 12.81 15.40 15.93
CA ASN A 141 13.43 15.79 17.19
C ASN A 141 12.64 16.90 17.90
N LYS A 142 12.06 17.85 17.18
CA LYS A 142 11.15 18.86 17.77
C LYS A 142 9.97 18.17 18.49
N ARG A 143 9.40 17.13 17.92
CA ARG A 143 8.29 16.37 18.52
C ARG A 143 8.73 15.49 19.68
N ARG A 144 9.91 14.88 19.56
CA ARG A 144 10.50 14.10 20.67
C ARG A 144 10.75 14.96 21.91
N ALA A 145 11.20 16.20 21.73
CA ALA A 145 11.46 17.13 22.83
C ALA A 145 10.19 17.48 23.63
N THR A 146 9.01 17.45 22.97
CA THR A 146 7.71 17.73 23.62
C THR A 146 6.93 16.47 24.00
N SER A 147 7.43 15.31 23.65
CA SER A 147 6.81 14.03 23.95
C SER A 147 6.82 13.74 25.45
N ARG A 148 5.73 13.23 25.97
CA ARG A 148 5.61 12.81 27.37
C ARG A 148 5.61 11.28 27.46
N ARG A 149 6.44 10.76 28.37
CA ARG A 149 6.37 9.35 28.74
C ARG A 149 5.06 9.09 29.50
N LYS A 150 4.43 7.96 29.22
CA LYS A 150 3.31 7.50 30.04
C LYS A 150 3.83 7.08 31.42
N ASP A 151 3.35 7.72 32.47
CA ASP A 151 3.81 7.46 33.85
C ASP A 151 3.23 6.15 34.41
N HIS A 152 2.08 5.71 33.88
CA HIS A 152 1.45 4.45 34.23
C HIS A 152 1.17 3.65 32.97
N VAL A 153 1.89 2.54 32.82
CA VAL A 153 1.65 1.54 31.77
C VAL A 153 1.04 0.33 32.43
N THR A 154 -0.22 0.02 32.11
CA THR A 154 -0.82 -1.26 32.47
C THR A 154 -0.35 -2.27 31.41
N GLU A 155 0.41 -3.26 31.83
CA GLU A 155 0.76 -4.37 30.94
C GLU A 155 -0.50 -5.23 30.73
N THR A 156 -0.99 -5.26 29.50
CA THR A 156 -2.06 -6.16 29.09
C THR A 156 -1.46 -7.18 28.14
N VAL A 157 -1.50 -8.45 28.50
CA VAL A 157 -1.17 -9.53 27.59
C VAL A 157 -2.40 -9.77 26.73
N ALA A 158 -2.34 -9.35 25.46
CA ALA A 158 -3.38 -9.65 24.50
C ALA A 158 -3.31 -11.13 24.09
N ASP A 159 -4.45 -11.81 24.10
CA ASP A 159 -4.56 -13.11 23.47
C ASP A 159 -4.55 -12.93 21.94
N LEU A 160 -3.46 -13.36 21.32
CA LEU A 160 -3.26 -13.27 19.86
C LEU A 160 -3.69 -14.54 19.11
N ALA A 161 -4.26 -15.54 19.82
CA ALA A 161 -4.56 -16.84 19.24
C ALA A 161 -5.53 -16.79 18.04
N GLY A 162 -6.33 -15.75 17.90
CA GLY A 162 -7.23 -15.53 16.76
C GLY A 162 -6.79 -14.46 15.74
N THR A 163 -5.66 -13.79 16.00
CA THR A 163 -5.26 -12.60 15.20
C THR A 163 -4.84 -12.95 13.77
N TYR A 164 -4.33 -14.15 13.54
CA TYR A 164 -3.89 -14.67 12.25
C TYR A 164 -4.66 -15.93 11.86
N GLY A 165 -5.90 -16.07 12.36
CA GLY A 165 -6.78 -17.17 12.01
C GLY A 165 -7.08 -17.18 10.51
N ALA A 166 -7.14 -18.38 9.94
CA ALA A 166 -7.40 -18.62 8.54
C ALA A 166 -8.68 -17.87 8.08
N HIS A 167 -8.53 -17.07 7.06
CA HIS A 167 -9.60 -16.57 6.23
C HIS A 167 -9.71 -17.44 4.97
#